data_6d133f4311025f70b734e74a22d38cae
#
_entry.id   6d133f4311025f70b734e74a22d38cae
#
_cell.length_a   1.000
_cell.length_b   1.000
_cell.length_c   1.000
_cell.angle_alpha   90.00
_cell.angle_beta   90.00
_cell.angle_gamma   90.00
#
_symmetry.space_group_name_H-M   'P 1'
#
loop_
_entity.id
_entity.type
_entity.pdbx_description
1 polymer ?
#
loop_
_entity_poly.entity_id
_entity_poly.type
_entity_poly.pdbx_seq_one_letter_code
_entity_poly.pdbx_strand_id
1 'polypeptide(L)'
;MSMVIQSFDNLHDNGVLRYCADFEAHSLHMDTQTESGEKVSVHFTGLLAHWFENVIQDNILFGMDEITIDGFFQQYKDLLGGAVSYGFPACCSIEELRERMDREHIRVFVIDSSLGLCGFVLAQEVELQCP
;
A
#
# COMPACT_ATOMS: atom_id res chain seq x y z
N MET A 1 -0.90 -22.21 -3.28
CA MET A 1 -1.50 -21.41 -2.20
C MET A 1 -1.48 -19.94 -2.60
N SER A 2 -2.60 -19.28 -2.49
CA SER A 2 -2.69 -17.87 -2.84
C SER A 2 -2.15 -17.00 -1.69
N MET A 3 -1.35 -15.97 -2.03
CA MET A 3 -0.90 -14.98 -1.05
C MET A 3 -1.90 -13.83 -0.91
N VAL A 4 -2.89 -13.76 -1.79
CA VAL A 4 -3.90 -12.71 -1.77
C VAL A 4 -4.98 -13.04 -0.75
N ILE A 5 -5.24 -12.11 0.18
CA ILE A 5 -6.32 -12.21 1.17
C ILE A 5 -7.60 -11.68 0.55
N GLN A 6 -7.54 -10.51 -0.09
CA GLN A 6 -8.68 -9.92 -0.78
C GLN A 6 -8.21 -8.93 -1.85
N SER A 7 -9.06 -8.69 -2.84
CA SER A 7 -8.83 -7.72 -3.90
C SER A 7 -9.85 -6.59 -3.82
N PHE A 8 -9.42 -5.37 -4.15
CA PHE A 8 -10.25 -4.17 -4.07
C PHE A 8 -10.65 -3.74 -5.49
N ASP A 9 -11.68 -4.39 -6.03
CA ASP A 9 -12.08 -4.23 -7.43
C ASP A 9 -12.52 -2.81 -7.79
N ASN A 10 -12.96 -2.02 -6.81
CA ASN A 10 -13.37 -0.64 -7.02
C ASN A 10 -12.23 0.27 -7.47
N LEU A 11 -10.98 -0.18 -7.38
CA LEU A 11 -9.81 0.58 -7.78
C LEU A 11 -9.29 0.20 -9.17
N HIS A 12 -9.82 -0.85 -9.77
CA HIS A 12 -9.35 -1.34 -11.07
C HIS A 12 -9.57 -0.27 -12.16
N ASP A 13 -8.49 0.05 -12.88
CA ASP A 13 -8.45 1.04 -13.96
C ASP A 13 -8.69 2.50 -13.51
N ASN A 14 -8.71 2.78 -12.21
CA ASN A 14 -8.89 4.15 -11.74
C ASN A 14 -7.61 4.97 -11.91
N GLY A 15 -7.76 6.22 -12.31
CA GLY A 15 -6.67 7.17 -12.30
C GLY A 15 -6.45 7.71 -10.90
N VAL A 16 -5.18 7.89 -10.50
CA VAL A 16 -4.85 8.48 -9.20
C VAL A 16 -4.83 9.99 -9.36
N LEU A 17 -5.66 10.69 -8.58
CA LEU A 17 -5.74 12.14 -8.60
C LEU A 17 -4.76 12.78 -7.64
N ARG A 18 -4.61 12.21 -6.46
CA ARG A 18 -3.69 12.70 -5.42
C ARG A 18 -3.56 11.66 -4.33
N TYR A 19 -2.50 11.77 -3.55
CA TYR A 19 -2.38 11.05 -2.29
C TYR A 19 -1.65 11.93 -1.28
N CYS A 20 -1.91 11.69 -0.01
CA CYS A 20 -1.35 12.47 1.08
C CYS A 20 -1.06 11.57 2.26
N ALA A 21 0.18 11.60 2.75
CA ALA A 21 0.56 10.92 3.98
C ALA A 21 0.57 11.95 5.11
N ASP A 22 -0.13 11.65 6.19
CA ASP A 22 -0.16 12.47 7.39
C ASP A 22 0.53 11.70 8.51
N PHE A 23 1.76 12.08 8.82
CA PHE A 23 2.57 11.34 9.79
C PHE A 23 2.16 11.62 11.23
N GLU A 24 1.52 12.74 11.48
CA GLU A 24 0.99 13.05 12.81
C GLU A 24 -0.27 12.20 13.10
N ALA A 25 -1.13 12.06 12.10
CA ALA A 25 -2.36 11.27 12.22
C ALA A 25 -2.15 9.78 11.96
N HIS A 26 -0.97 9.35 11.56
CA HIS A 26 -0.66 7.96 11.18
C HIS A 26 -1.61 7.47 10.08
N SER A 27 -1.77 8.27 9.02
CA SER A 27 -2.71 7.94 7.95
C SER A 27 -2.15 8.24 6.57
N LEU A 28 -2.73 7.58 5.57
CA LEU A 28 -2.46 7.86 4.17
C LEU A 28 -3.79 7.85 3.43
N HIS A 29 -4.02 8.88 2.65
CA HIS A 29 -5.26 9.06 1.89
C HIS A 29 -4.94 9.14 0.41
N MET A 30 -5.70 8.42 -0.42
CA MET A 30 -5.53 8.43 -1.88
C MET A 30 -6.88 8.66 -2.53
N ASP A 31 -6.96 9.66 -3.40
CA ASP A 31 -8.15 9.93 -4.20
C ASP A 31 -7.95 9.39 -5.61
N THR A 32 -8.91 8.60 -6.07
CA THR A 32 -8.91 8.04 -7.43
C THR A 32 -10.21 8.40 -8.15
N GLN A 33 -10.22 8.17 -9.46
CA GLN A 33 -11.37 8.47 -10.29
C GLN A 33 -11.52 7.40 -11.37
N THR A 34 -12.74 6.91 -11.56
CA THR A 34 -13.06 5.97 -12.63
C THR A 34 -13.08 6.68 -13.99
N GLU A 35 -13.10 5.91 -15.08
CA GLU A 35 -13.22 6.49 -16.42
C GLU A 35 -14.48 7.32 -16.59
N SER A 36 -15.56 6.94 -15.91
CA SER A 36 -16.83 7.67 -15.96
C SER A 36 -16.85 8.91 -15.06
N GLY A 37 -15.78 9.18 -14.34
CA GLY A 37 -15.65 10.38 -13.51
C GLY A 37 -16.08 10.23 -12.07
N GLU A 38 -16.39 9.02 -11.62
CA GLU A 38 -16.77 8.78 -10.22
C GLU A 38 -15.55 8.76 -9.32
N LYS A 39 -15.66 9.36 -8.14
CA LYS A 39 -14.58 9.42 -7.17
C LYS A 39 -14.60 8.18 -6.29
N VAL A 40 -13.43 7.57 -6.10
CA VAL A 40 -13.23 6.48 -5.14
C VAL A 40 -12.03 6.85 -4.30
N SER A 41 -12.23 7.02 -3.01
CA SER A 41 -11.17 7.38 -2.08
C SER A 41 -10.76 6.20 -1.22
N VAL A 42 -9.46 6.08 -0.96
CA VAL A 42 -8.89 5.05 -0.10
C VAL A 42 -8.26 5.72 1.11
N HIS A 43 -8.63 5.28 2.29
CA HIS A 43 -8.11 5.84 3.53
C HIS A 43 -7.48 4.74 4.38
N PHE A 44 -6.16 4.83 4.60
CA PHE A 44 -5.43 3.92 5.46
C PHE A 44 -5.19 4.57 6.81
N THR A 45 -5.44 3.83 7.88
CA THR A 45 -5.20 4.29 9.26
C THR A 45 -4.28 3.33 9.99
N GLY A 46 -3.59 3.82 11.03
CA GLY A 46 -2.57 3.05 11.70
C GLY A 46 -1.39 2.77 10.78
N LEU A 47 -0.98 3.79 10.03
CA LEU A 47 0.10 3.69 9.04
C LEU A 47 1.44 3.42 9.71
N LEU A 48 2.10 2.35 9.30
CA LEU A 48 3.47 2.06 9.69
C LEU A 48 4.45 2.63 8.66
N ALA A 49 4.21 2.34 7.38
CA ALA A 49 5.09 2.77 6.31
C ALA A 49 4.39 2.60 4.96
N HIS A 50 4.93 3.25 3.95
CA HIS A 50 4.52 3.00 2.58
C HIS A 50 5.72 3.16 1.65
N TRP A 51 5.65 2.53 0.49
CA TRP A 51 6.66 2.61 -0.54
C TRP A 51 5.95 2.73 -1.89
N PHE A 52 6.12 3.89 -2.54
CA PHE A 52 5.60 4.11 -3.89
C PHE A 52 6.76 4.40 -4.82
N GLU A 53 6.73 3.77 -5.99
CA GLU A 53 7.75 3.98 -7.03
C GLU A 53 7.08 4.20 -8.38
N ASN A 54 7.86 4.72 -9.31
CA ASN A 54 7.44 4.99 -10.69
C ASN A 54 6.28 5.98 -10.79
N VAL A 55 6.17 6.88 -9.82
CA VAL A 55 5.09 7.88 -9.79
C VAL A 55 5.29 8.88 -10.93
N ILE A 56 4.24 9.08 -11.72
CA ILE A 56 4.21 10.01 -12.85
C ILE A 56 2.98 10.91 -12.72
N GLN A 57 2.75 11.75 -13.73
CA GLN A 57 1.59 12.66 -13.72
C GLN A 57 0.26 11.89 -13.88
N ASP A 58 0.23 10.92 -14.77
CA ASP A 58 -1.01 10.21 -15.13
C ASP A 58 -0.93 8.75 -14.68
N ASN A 59 -1.05 8.51 -13.37
CA ASN A 59 -1.01 7.15 -12.82
C ASN A 59 -2.35 6.47 -12.98
N ILE A 60 -2.34 5.23 -13.49
CA ILE A 60 -3.54 4.41 -13.64
C ILE A 60 -3.30 3.10 -12.91
N LEU A 61 -4.16 2.82 -11.93
CA LEU A 61 -4.04 1.61 -11.13
C LEU A 61 -4.52 0.39 -11.91
N PHE A 62 -3.78 -0.71 -11.83
CA PHE A 62 -4.31 -2.02 -12.24
C PHE A 62 -5.21 -2.55 -11.13
N GLY A 63 -4.80 -2.39 -9.88
CA GLY A 63 -5.60 -2.79 -8.75
C GLY A 63 -4.84 -2.71 -7.43
N MET A 64 -5.53 -3.05 -6.36
CA MET A 64 -4.95 -3.17 -5.03
C MET A 64 -5.39 -4.48 -4.40
N ASP A 65 -4.45 -5.20 -3.81
CA ASP A 65 -4.71 -6.44 -3.09
C ASP A 65 -4.16 -6.36 -1.69
N GLU A 66 -4.90 -6.91 -0.74
CA GLU A 66 -4.32 -7.23 0.56
C GLU A 66 -3.69 -8.60 0.47
N ILE A 67 -2.41 -8.71 0.86
CA ILE A 67 -1.67 -9.98 0.80
C ILE A 67 -1.23 -10.41 2.19
N THR A 68 -0.78 -11.67 2.30
CA THR A 68 -0.27 -12.20 3.57
C THR A 68 1.08 -11.56 3.90
N ILE A 69 1.44 -11.56 5.17
CA ILE A 69 2.76 -11.08 5.62
C ILE A 69 3.86 -11.91 4.99
N ASP A 70 3.70 -13.23 4.90
CA ASP A 70 4.68 -14.10 4.23
C ASP A 70 4.85 -13.73 2.77
N GLY A 71 3.75 -13.45 2.07
CA GLY A 71 3.78 -13.01 0.67
C GLY A 71 4.53 -11.71 0.52
N PHE A 72 4.34 -10.76 1.44
CA PHE A 72 5.05 -9.49 1.44
C PHE A 72 6.56 -9.68 1.55
N PHE A 73 7.03 -10.47 2.50
CA PHE A 73 8.46 -10.71 2.69
C PHE A 73 9.08 -11.45 1.51
N GLN A 74 8.31 -12.31 0.86
CA GLN A 74 8.78 -13.01 -0.33
C GLN A 74 8.85 -12.08 -1.55
N GLN A 75 7.81 -11.29 -1.77
CA GLN A 75 7.71 -10.42 -2.95
C GLN A 75 8.71 -9.26 -2.91
N TYR A 76 8.94 -8.68 -1.73
CA TYR A 76 9.79 -7.50 -1.56
C TYR A 76 11.11 -7.79 -0.86
N LYS A 77 11.58 -9.03 -0.92
CA LYS A 77 12.80 -9.47 -0.25
C LYS A 77 14.00 -8.60 -0.55
N ASP A 78 14.24 -8.31 -1.81
CA ASP A 78 15.42 -7.54 -2.24
C ASP A 78 15.32 -6.07 -1.80
N LEU A 79 14.14 -5.49 -1.95
CA LEU A 79 13.90 -4.10 -1.55
C LEU A 79 14.11 -3.94 -0.03
N LEU A 80 13.52 -4.83 0.75
CA LEU A 80 13.60 -4.77 2.20
C LEU A 80 15.03 -4.99 2.70
N GLY A 81 15.77 -5.89 2.05
CA GLY A 81 17.15 -6.17 2.40
C GLY A 81 18.05 -4.93 2.30
N GLY A 82 17.81 -4.07 1.29
CA GLY A 82 18.54 -2.82 1.13
C GLY A 82 18.00 -1.69 1.98
N ALA A 83 16.68 -1.58 2.09
CA ALA A 83 16.02 -0.45 2.75
C ALA A 83 16.16 -0.47 4.27
N VAL A 84 16.28 -1.63 4.88
CA VAL A 84 16.41 -1.78 6.34
C VAL A 84 17.61 -1.00 6.89
N SER A 85 18.68 -0.86 6.10
CA SER A 85 19.86 -0.09 6.53
C SER A 85 19.56 1.38 6.74
N TYR A 86 18.45 1.88 6.19
CA TYR A 86 17.99 3.27 6.39
C TYR A 86 16.84 3.34 7.40
N GLY A 87 16.60 2.25 8.14
CA GLY A 87 15.50 2.19 9.10
C GLY A 87 14.14 1.92 8.51
N PHE A 88 14.06 1.66 7.21
CA PHE A 88 12.77 1.36 6.56
C PHE A 88 12.45 -0.13 6.69
N PRO A 89 11.23 -0.49 7.00
CA PRO A 89 10.12 0.36 7.45
C PRO A 89 10.02 0.43 8.99
N ALA A 90 10.85 1.25 9.59
CA ALA A 90 10.88 1.55 11.02
C ALA A 90 11.48 0.43 11.87
N CYS A 91 12.46 -0.31 11.32
CA CYS A 91 13.15 -1.40 12.01
C CYS A 91 14.59 -1.51 11.54
N CYS A 92 15.38 -2.26 12.28
CA CYS A 92 16.81 -2.49 11.98
C CYS A 92 17.04 -3.86 11.32
N SER A 93 16.05 -4.75 11.29
CA SER A 93 16.18 -6.07 10.70
C SER A 93 14.84 -6.59 10.18
N ILE A 94 14.89 -7.57 9.30
CA ILE A 94 13.70 -8.22 8.74
C ILE A 94 12.92 -8.93 9.84
N GLU A 95 13.62 -9.59 10.76
CA GLU A 95 13.00 -10.30 11.87
C GLU A 95 12.26 -9.35 12.80
N GLU A 96 12.85 -8.20 13.09
CA GLU A 96 12.22 -7.16 13.90
C GLU A 96 10.98 -6.60 13.23
N LEU A 97 11.03 -6.39 11.91
CA LEU A 97 9.90 -5.91 11.15
C LEU A 97 8.73 -6.92 11.21
N ARG A 98 9.01 -8.20 10.99
CA ARG A 98 7.97 -9.24 11.02
C ARG A 98 7.32 -9.30 12.39
N GLU A 99 8.13 -9.27 13.44
CA GLU A 99 7.63 -9.28 14.81
C GLU A 99 6.74 -8.07 15.11
N ARG A 100 7.18 -6.89 14.67
CA ARG A 100 6.43 -5.67 14.86
C ARG A 100 5.11 -5.68 14.09
N MET A 101 5.11 -6.13 12.84
CA MET A 101 3.89 -6.21 12.03
C MET A 101 2.88 -7.16 12.66
N ASP A 102 3.34 -8.28 13.21
CA ASP A 102 2.48 -9.24 13.88
C ASP A 102 1.90 -8.66 15.18
N ARG A 103 2.74 -8.05 15.99
CA ARG A 103 2.35 -7.47 17.27
C ARG A 103 1.35 -6.31 17.12
N GLU A 104 1.56 -5.47 16.11
CA GLU A 104 0.74 -4.28 15.87
C GLU A 104 -0.41 -4.53 14.90
N HIS A 105 -0.61 -5.76 14.47
CA HIS A 105 -1.68 -6.13 13.52
C HIS A 105 -1.61 -5.36 12.21
N ILE A 106 -0.41 -5.19 11.68
CA ILE A 106 -0.20 -4.48 10.42
C ILE A 106 -0.62 -5.37 9.25
N ARG A 107 -1.38 -4.80 8.34
CA ARG A 107 -1.85 -5.44 7.12
C ARG A 107 -1.04 -4.90 5.94
N VAL A 108 -0.93 -5.69 4.89
CA VAL A 108 -0.14 -5.35 3.71
C VAL A 108 -1.06 -5.15 2.51
N PHE A 109 -1.03 -3.95 1.94
CA PHE A 109 -1.80 -3.60 0.75
C PHE A 109 -0.84 -3.32 -0.39
N VAL A 110 -0.89 -4.13 -1.44
CA VAL A 110 -0.01 -3.99 -2.61
C VAL A 110 -0.80 -3.32 -3.73
N ILE A 111 -0.21 -2.28 -4.29
CA ILE A 111 -0.80 -1.50 -5.38
C ILE A 111 -0.01 -1.79 -6.65
N ASP A 112 -0.71 -2.32 -7.65
CA ASP A 112 -0.16 -2.53 -8.99
C ASP A 112 -0.74 -1.49 -9.93
N SER A 113 0.05 -1.08 -10.91
CA SER A 113 -0.38 -0.10 -11.89
C SER A 113 -0.28 -0.62 -13.31
N SER A 114 -1.23 -0.20 -14.13
CA SER A 114 -1.12 -0.31 -15.58
C SER A 114 -0.16 0.74 -16.10
N LEU A 115 -0.06 1.87 -15.37
CA LEU A 115 0.83 2.98 -15.72
C LEU A 115 1.21 3.73 -14.45
N GLY A 116 2.49 3.82 -14.16
CA GLY A 116 3.03 4.69 -13.11
C GLY A 116 3.06 4.08 -11.73
N LEU A 117 2.43 4.74 -10.77
CA LEU A 117 2.54 4.47 -9.34
C LEU A 117 2.25 3.03 -8.96
N CYS A 118 3.21 2.38 -8.35
CA CYS A 118 3.04 1.05 -7.75
C CYS A 118 3.82 0.99 -6.44
N GLY A 119 3.50 0.00 -5.61
CA GLY A 119 4.18 -0.19 -4.34
C GLY A 119 3.30 -0.85 -3.31
N PHE A 120 3.48 -0.47 -2.04
CA PHE A 120 2.71 -1.06 -0.97
C PHE A 120 2.47 -0.07 0.16
N VAL A 121 1.45 -0.39 0.96
CA VAL A 121 1.11 0.34 2.18
C VAL A 121 1.02 -0.66 3.32
N LEU A 122 1.69 -0.36 4.42
CA LEU A 122 1.65 -1.13 5.65
C LEU A 122 0.84 -0.33 6.66
N ALA A 123 -0.36 -0.80 6.96
CA ALA A 123 -1.29 -0.09 7.84
C ALA A 123 -2.20 -1.09 8.55
N GLN A 124 -2.85 -0.62 9.62
CA GLN A 124 -3.74 -1.47 10.40
C GLN A 124 -5.11 -1.63 9.75
N GLU A 125 -5.63 -0.56 9.16
CA GLU A 125 -6.97 -0.54 8.59
C GLU A 125 -7.01 0.16 7.24
N VAL A 126 -7.99 -0.21 6.42
CA VAL A 126 -8.29 0.46 5.16
C VAL A 126 -9.79 0.65 5.02
N GLU A 127 -10.18 1.79 4.49
CA GLU A 127 -11.58 2.10 4.20
C GLU A 127 -11.67 2.72 2.81
N LEU A 128 -12.60 2.22 1.99
CA LEU A 128 -12.88 2.78 0.68
C LEU A 128 -14.19 3.54 0.74
N GLN A 129 -14.20 4.76 0.17
CA GLN A 129 -15.40 5.57 0.03
C GLN A 129 -15.73 5.67 -1.44
N CYS A 130 -16.87 5.08 -1.82
CA CYS A 130 -17.40 5.17 -3.17
C CYS A 130 -18.58 6.16 -3.19
N PRO A 131 -18.88 6.74 -4.35
CA PRO A 131 -20.01 7.68 -4.46
C PRO A 131 -21.34 7.00 -4.19
#